data_e112eef28fb6b515f63c104fc1fea986
#
_entry.id   e112eef28fb6b515f63c104fc1fea986
#
_cell.length_a   1.000
_cell.length_b   1.000
_cell.length_c   1.000
_cell.angle_alpha   90.00
_cell.angle_beta   90.00
_cell.angle_gamma   90.00
#
_symmetry.space_group_name_H-M   'P 1'
#
loop_
_entity.id
_entity.type
_entity.pdbx_description
1 polymer ?
#
loop_
_entity_poly.entity_id
_entity_poly.type
_entity_poly.pdbx_seq_one_letter_code
_entity_poly.pdbx_strand_id
1 'polypeptide(L)'
;MTNDELICMTTQRLVLRRWKESDAETFAAMNASPEVMRHYPATLSREESDEIIAKNERHFDEHGFGRWAVEIPNVASFIGFVGIYIPAYEMNFSPCVEIGWRIAEAHWNKGYATEAAQAAMKFGMDRFEEVVSFTSPENKASQRVMQKLGMSHDPKENFDHPLLPADHRLCCHVLYRMNRERYAARKST
;
A
#
# COMPACT_ATOMS: atom_id res chain seq x y z
N MET A 1 -21.55 18.15 4.62
CA MET A 1 -20.62 17.03 4.75
C MET A 1 -19.24 17.59 4.48
N THR A 2 -18.39 17.65 5.47
CA THR A 2 -17.02 18.13 5.34
C THR A 2 -16.22 17.12 4.52
N ASN A 3 -15.24 17.57 3.74
CA ASN A 3 -14.39 16.72 2.87
C ASN A 3 -13.71 15.55 3.62
N ASP A 4 -13.63 15.60 4.94
CA ASP A 4 -13.04 14.57 5.81
C ASP A 4 -13.89 13.30 5.94
N GLU A 5 -15.21 13.39 5.83
CA GLU A 5 -16.10 12.20 5.94
C GLU A 5 -16.08 11.30 4.70
N LEU A 6 -15.61 11.81 3.54
CA LEU A 6 -15.63 11.10 2.27
C LEU A 6 -14.46 10.12 2.05
N ILE A 7 -13.46 10.09 2.94
CA ILE A 7 -12.20 9.36 2.71
C ILE A 7 -11.88 8.36 3.84
N CYS A 8 -12.86 8.06 4.67
CA CYS A 8 -12.70 7.07 5.74
C CYS A 8 -13.40 5.74 5.36
N MET A 9 -12.67 4.63 5.47
CA MET A 9 -13.24 3.29 5.27
C MET A 9 -13.16 2.51 6.58
N THR A 10 -14.27 1.88 6.95
CA THR A 10 -14.34 1.01 8.13
C THR A 10 -14.47 -0.45 7.69
N THR A 11 -13.71 -1.32 8.33
CA THR A 11 -13.77 -2.77 8.16
C THR A 11 -14.26 -3.42 9.47
N GLN A 12 -14.17 -4.74 9.58
CA GLN A 12 -14.55 -5.43 10.81
C GLN A 12 -13.70 -5.01 12.02
N ARG A 13 -12.39 -4.75 11.82
CA ARG A 13 -11.43 -4.50 12.89
C ARG A 13 -10.66 -3.19 12.72
N LEU A 14 -10.78 -2.51 11.59
CA LEU A 14 -9.89 -1.41 11.22
C LEU A 14 -10.67 -0.19 10.76
N VAL A 15 -10.05 0.97 10.96
CA VAL A 15 -10.42 2.23 10.33
C VAL A 15 -9.27 2.68 9.45
N LEU A 16 -9.55 2.94 8.18
CA LEU A 16 -8.64 3.54 7.21
C LEU A 16 -9.02 5.01 7.06
N ARG A 17 -8.15 5.91 7.42
CA ARG A 17 -8.42 7.34 7.52
C ARG A 17 -7.28 8.20 6.96
N ARG A 18 -7.52 9.47 6.78
CA ARG A 18 -6.42 10.42 6.52
C ARG A 18 -5.45 10.44 7.71
N TRP A 19 -4.22 10.86 7.43
CA TRP A 19 -3.18 10.94 8.43
C TRP A 19 -3.46 12.04 9.46
N LYS A 20 -3.01 11.83 10.68
CA LYS A 20 -3.02 12.80 11.77
C LYS A 20 -1.59 13.14 12.13
N GLU A 21 -1.36 14.33 12.68
CA GLU A 21 -0.05 14.73 13.19
C GLU A 21 0.51 13.72 14.21
N SER A 22 -0.39 13.17 15.04
CA SER A 22 -0.02 12.14 16.02
C SER A 22 0.50 10.82 15.44
N ASP A 23 0.33 10.56 14.14
CA ASP A 23 0.82 9.34 13.50
C ASP A 23 2.32 9.44 13.17
N ALA A 24 2.87 10.65 13.08
CA ALA A 24 4.20 10.92 12.56
C ALA A 24 5.32 10.24 13.36
N GLU A 25 5.23 10.25 14.70
CA GLU A 25 6.23 9.62 15.56
C GLU A 25 6.26 8.10 15.37
N THR A 26 5.09 7.46 15.42
CA THR A 26 4.98 6.01 15.22
C THR A 26 5.40 5.60 13.82
N PHE A 27 5.07 6.41 12.79
CA PHE A 27 5.47 6.14 11.41
C PHE A 27 6.98 6.26 11.22
N ALA A 28 7.62 7.28 11.80
CA ALA A 28 9.08 7.44 11.75
C ALA A 28 9.79 6.28 12.46
N ALA A 29 9.34 5.87 13.64
CA ALA A 29 9.87 4.71 14.35
C ALA A 29 9.75 3.42 13.52
N MET A 30 8.62 3.23 12.83
CA MET A 30 8.40 2.11 11.91
C MET A 30 9.37 2.14 10.73
N ASN A 31 9.61 3.32 10.14
CA ASN A 31 10.51 3.49 8.99
C ASN A 31 12.00 3.41 9.38
N ALA A 32 12.34 3.64 10.63
CA ALA A 32 13.69 3.44 11.16
C ALA A 32 13.99 1.96 11.47
N SER A 33 12.98 1.07 11.49
CA SER A 33 13.16 -0.35 11.75
C SER A 33 13.74 -1.07 10.53
N PRO A 34 14.95 -1.69 10.63
CA PRO A 34 15.50 -2.49 9.53
C PRO A 34 14.62 -3.67 9.15
N GLU A 35 13.88 -4.24 10.09
CA GLU A 35 12.98 -5.37 9.84
C GLU A 35 11.77 -4.94 9.00
N VAL A 36 11.15 -3.81 9.33
CA VAL A 36 10.03 -3.26 8.54
C VAL A 36 10.52 -2.83 7.15
N MET A 37 11.71 -2.26 7.07
CA MET A 37 12.28 -1.70 5.84
C MET A 37 13.14 -2.68 5.05
N ARG A 38 13.21 -3.95 5.42
CA ARG A 38 14.08 -4.96 4.78
C ARG A 38 13.85 -5.14 3.28
N HIS A 39 12.66 -4.81 2.79
CA HIS A 39 12.30 -4.84 1.37
C HIS A 39 12.26 -3.44 0.74
N TYR A 40 12.89 -2.48 1.38
CA TYR A 40 13.14 -1.14 0.87
C TYR A 40 14.66 -0.91 0.75
N PRO A 41 15.10 0.07 -0.04
CA PRO A 41 16.53 0.33 -0.24
C PRO A 41 17.29 0.66 1.04
N ALA A 42 16.65 1.41 1.94
CA ALA A 42 17.21 1.83 3.23
C ALA A 42 16.10 2.06 4.27
N THR A 43 16.48 2.17 5.55
CA THR A 43 15.65 2.81 6.57
C THR A 43 15.55 4.31 6.30
N LEU A 44 14.55 4.97 6.88
CA LEU A 44 14.31 6.40 6.67
C LEU A 44 14.54 7.18 7.96
N SER A 45 14.99 8.43 7.81
CA SER A 45 15.04 9.40 8.89
C SER A 45 13.64 9.88 9.28
N ARG A 46 13.58 10.71 10.33
CA ARG A 46 12.35 11.38 10.74
C ARG A 46 11.86 12.33 9.66
N GLU A 47 12.75 13.13 9.11
CA GLU A 47 12.45 14.12 8.06
C GLU A 47 11.95 13.44 6.79
N GLU A 48 12.58 12.35 6.37
CA GLU A 48 12.15 11.56 5.20
C GLU A 48 10.75 10.94 5.42
N SER A 49 10.47 10.53 6.66
CA SER A 49 9.15 9.98 7.03
C SER A 49 8.07 11.07 7.00
N ASP A 50 8.36 12.26 7.53
CA ASP A 50 7.45 13.40 7.49
C ASP A 50 7.18 13.87 6.05
N GLU A 51 8.19 13.82 5.15
CA GLU A 51 7.98 14.07 3.72
C GLU A 51 7.04 13.07 3.05
N ILE A 52 7.10 11.79 3.43
CA ILE A 52 6.17 10.78 2.90
C ILE A 52 4.74 11.10 3.32
N ILE A 53 4.51 11.49 4.58
CA ILE A 53 3.20 11.94 5.05
C ILE A 53 2.72 13.12 4.22
N ALA A 54 3.55 14.16 4.07
CA ALA A 54 3.20 15.35 3.31
C ALA A 54 2.91 15.06 1.82
N LYS A 55 3.69 14.18 1.17
CA LYS A 55 3.43 13.73 -0.21
C LYS A 55 2.11 12.98 -0.32
N ASN A 56 1.81 12.16 0.68
CA ASN A 56 0.59 11.37 0.71
C ASN A 56 -0.66 12.23 0.93
N GLU A 57 -0.59 13.23 1.81
CA GLU A 57 -1.67 14.20 2.02
C GLU A 57 -1.93 15.05 0.77
N ARG A 58 -0.88 15.51 0.08
CA ARG A 58 -1.04 16.17 -1.23
C ARG A 58 -1.71 15.28 -2.26
N HIS A 59 -1.38 13.99 -2.31
CA HIS A 59 -2.02 13.04 -3.21
C HIS A 59 -3.52 12.88 -2.90
N PHE A 60 -3.91 12.90 -1.63
CA PHE A 60 -5.32 12.94 -1.24
C PHE A 60 -6.01 14.22 -1.73
N ASP A 61 -5.36 15.37 -1.58
CA ASP A 61 -5.94 16.66 -1.98
C ASP A 61 -6.10 16.76 -3.50
N GLU A 62 -5.15 16.21 -4.27
CA GLU A 62 -5.15 16.23 -5.74
C GLU A 62 -6.09 15.20 -6.36
N HIS A 63 -6.16 14.00 -5.77
CA HIS A 63 -6.82 12.86 -6.40
C HIS A 63 -8.07 12.34 -5.63
N GLY A 64 -8.29 12.79 -4.40
CA GLY A 64 -9.38 12.29 -3.55
C GLY A 64 -9.15 10.89 -2.99
N PHE A 65 -7.94 10.33 -3.09
CA PHE A 65 -7.53 9.05 -2.52
C PHE A 65 -6.02 9.02 -2.28
N GLY A 66 -5.54 8.02 -1.53
CA GLY A 66 -4.12 7.88 -1.21
C GLY A 66 -3.84 6.64 -0.38
N ARG A 67 -2.74 6.66 0.33
CA ARG A 67 -2.38 5.63 1.32
C ARG A 67 -2.96 6.04 2.67
N TRP A 68 -4.05 5.41 3.07
CA TRP A 68 -4.73 5.67 4.34
C TRP A 68 -3.91 5.17 5.51
N ALA A 69 -3.87 5.97 6.57
CA ALA A 69 -3.43 5.52 7.89
C ALA A 69 -4.41 4.45 8.41
N VAL A 70 -3.87 3.38 8.99
CA VAL A 70 -4.65 2.26 9.52
C VAL A 70 -4.66 2.32 11.04
N GLU A 71 -5.86 2.32 11.61
CA GLU A 71 -6.14 2.35 13.04
C GLU A 71 -6.87 1.07 13.47
N ILE A 72 -6.55 0.54 14.65
CA ILE A 72 -7.33 -0.48 15.34
C ILE A 72 -8.10 0.22 16.45
N PRO A 73 -9.43 0.44 16.32
CA PRO A 73 -10.21 1.17 17.31
C PRO A 73 -10.02 0.65 18.74
N ASN A 74 -9.82 1.56 19.67
CA ASN A 74 -9.59 1.29 21.11
C ASN A 74 -8.34 0.46 21.44
N VAL A 75 -7.46 0.18 20.47
CA VAL A 75 -6.23 -0.62 20.66
C VAL A 75 -5.00 0.15 20.23
N ALA A 76 -4.97 0.67 19.01
CA ALA A 76 -3.84 1.40 18.47
C ALA A 76 -4.31 2.44 17.45
N SER A 77 -3.97 3.70 17.69
CA SER A 77 -4.36 4.83 16.83
C SER A 77 -3.70 4.80 15.46
N PHE A 78 -2.56 4.12 15.33
CA PHE A 78 -1.84 3.96 14.08
C PHE A 78 -1.04 2.67 14.11
N ILE A 79 -1.17 1.86 13.06
CA ILE A 79 -0.41 0.60 12.88
C ILE A 79 0.33 0.55 11.55
N GLY A 80 0.25 1.61 10.72
CA GLY A 80 0.83 1.66 9.39
C GLY A 80 -0.14 2.25 8.38
N PHE A 81 0.11 1.99 7.11
CA PHE A 81 -0.75 2.46 6.03
C PHE A 81 -1.10 1.35 5.03
N VAL A 82 -2.23 1.53 4.38
CA VAL A 82 -2.66 0.74 3.20
C VAL A 82 -3.40 1.68 2.25
N GLY A 83 -3.18 1.56 0.94
CA GLY A 83 -3.97 2.38 0.04
C GLY A 83 -3.60 2.32 -1.42
N ILE A 84 -4.29 3.15 -2.19
CA ILE A 84 -4.17 3.31 -3.64
C ILE A 84 -3.34 4.57 -3.91
N TYR A 85 -2.41 4.47 -4.85
CA TYR A 85 -1.50 5.57 -5.18
C TYR A 85 -1.15 5.57 -6.67
N ILE A 86 -0.96 6.74 -7.25
CA ILE A 86 -0.42 6.89 -8.59
C ILE A 86 1.08 7.12 -8.46
N PRO A 87 1.94 6.19 -8.91
CA PRO A 87 3.39 6.38 -8.85
C PRO A 87 3.83 7.62 -9.61
N ALA A 88 4.75 8.40 -9.03
CA ALA A 88 5.29 9.62 -9.63
C ALA A 88 6.44 9.35 -10.64
N TYR A 89 6.69 8.09 -10.96
CA TYR A 89 7.71 7.65 -11.91
C TYR A 89 7.10 6.68 -12.91
N GLU A 90 7.67 6.65 -14.12
CA GLU A 90 7.19 5.80 -15.19
C GLU A 90 7.78 4.39 -15.10
N MET A 91 6.95 3.41 -15.44
CA MET A 91 7.28 2.00 -15.62
C MET A 91 6.80 1.55 -17.00
N ASN A 92 7.24 0.41 -17.48
CA ASN A 92 6.83 -0.14 -18.78
C ASN A 92 5.31 -0.44 -18.88
N PHE A 93 4.59 -0.39 -17.78
CA PHE A 93 3.14 -0.55 -17.68
C PHE A 93 2.42 0.72 -17.18
N SER A 94 3.11 1.88 -17.16
CA SER A 94 2.48 3.17 -16.86
C SER A 94 1.60 3.67 -18.04
N PRO A 95 0.54 4.44 -17.79
CA PRO A 95 0.07 4.87 -16.46
C PRO A 95 -0.58 3.73 -15.66
N CYS A 96 -0.37 3.70 -14.36
CA CYS A 96 -0.95 2.67 -13.50
C CYS A 96 -1.39 3.23 -12.15
N VAL A 97 -2.23 2.48 -11.47
CA VAL A 97 -2.65 2.74 -10.09
C VAL A 97 -2.16 1.58 -9.22
N GLU A 98 -1.34 1.89 -8.24
CA GLU A 98 -0.73 0.91 -7.33
C GLU A 98 -1.54 0.78 -6.05
N ILE A 99 -1.76 -0.46 -5.59
CA ILE A 99 -2.13 -0.73 -4.20
C ILE A 99 -0.90 -1.16 -3.40
N GLY A 100 -0.67 -0.52 -2.25
CA GLY A 100 0.48 -0.80 -1.40
C GLY A 100 0.15 -0.74 0.08
N TRP A 101 1.03 -1.32 0.90
CA TRP A 101 0.88 -1.37 2.37
C TRP A 101 2.24 -1.42 3.06
N ARG A 102 2.26 -0.89 4.28
CA ARG A 102 3.33 -1.06 5.26
C ARG A 102 2.71 -1.07 6.64
N ILE A 103 2.85 -2.17 7.36
CA ILE A 103 2.31 -2.38 8.71
C ILE A 103 3.47 -2.57 9.68
N ALA A 104 3.38 -1.98 10.85
CA ALA A 104 4.35 -2.13 11.92
C ALA A 104 4.49 -3.60 12.35
N GLU A 105 5.72 -4.03 12.65
CA GLU A 105 6.08 -5.42 12.96
C GLU A 105 5.20 -6.05 14.06
N ALA A 106 4.91 -5.30 15.12
CA ALA A 106 4.05 -5.75 16.23
C ALA A 106 2.63 -6.16 15.80
N HIS A 107 2.22 -5.80 14.58
CA HIS A 107 0.90 -6.08 14.03
C HIS A 107 0.93 -7.07 12.84
N TRP A 108 2.09 -7.68 12.55
CA TRP A 108 2.19 -8.69 11.50
C TRP A 108 1.48 -10.00 11.87
N ASN A 109 1.20 -10.81 10.85
CA ASN A 109 0.58 -12.13 10.95
C ASN A 109 -0.82 -12.16 11.60
N LYS A 110 -1.44 -10.99 11.82
CA LYS A 110 -2.80 -10.83 12.38
C LYS A 110 -3.88 -10.60 11.30
N GLY A 111 -3.46 -10.56 10.02
CA GLY A 111 -4.37 -10.38 8.88
C GLY A 111 -4.73 -8.92 8.57
N TYR A 112 -4.24 -7.95 9.32
CA TYR A 112 -4.60 -6.54 9.16
C TYR A 112 -4.25 -5.97 7.78
N ALA A 113 -3.06 -6.28 7.23
CA ALA A 113 -2.71 -5.84 5.88
C ALA A 113 -3.70 -6.35 4.82
N THR A 114 -4.12 -7.62 4.92
CA THR A 114 -5.08 -8.22 3.99
C THR A 114 -6.46 -7.58 4.12
N GLU A 115 -6.95 -7.38 5.35
CA GLU A 115 -8.26 -6.79 5.60
C GLU A 115 -8.32 -5.34 5.11
N ALA A 116 -7.32 -4.52 5.43
CA ALA A 116 -7.23 -3.16 4.95
C ALA A 116 -7.10 -3.08 3.42
N ALA A 117 -6.26 -3.96 2.83
CA ALA A 117 -6.07 -4.01 1.39
C ALA A 117 -7.33 -4.47 0.63
N GLN A 118 -8.19 -5.30 1.22
CA GLN A 118 -9.50 -5.64 0.64
C GLN A 118 -10.41 -4.41 0.53
N ALA A 119 -10.45 -3.57 1.56
CA ALA A 119 -11.22 -2.33 1.53
C ALA A 119 -10.67 -1.34 0.50
N ALA A 120 -9.34 -1.15 0.47
CA ALA A 120 -8.68 -0.30 -0.51
C ALA A 120 -8.82 -0.84 -1.95
N MET A 121 -8.76 -2.17 -2.16
CA MET A 121 -8.99 -2.80 -3.45
C MET A 121 -10.42 -2.57 -3.94
N LYS A 122 -11.43 -2.70 -3.06
CA LYS A 122 -12.81 -2.39 -3.42
C LYS A 122 -12.93 -0.93 -3.89
N PHE A 123 -12.36 0.00 -3.14
CA PHE A 123 -12.33 1.41 -3.51
C PHE A 123 -11.69 1.63 -4.89
N GLY A 124 -10.56 0.96 -5.16
CA GLY A 124 -9.85 1.03 -6.44
C GLY A 124 -10.67 0.46 -7.59
N MET A 125 -11.28 -0.71 -7.43
CA MET A 125 -12.07 -1.37 -8.48
C MET A 125 -13.39 -0.65 -8.79
N ASP A 126 -13.91 0.14 -7.87
CA ASP A 126 -15.07 1.00 -8.12
C ASP A 126 -14.70 2.22 -9.01
N ARG A 127 -13.42 2.52 -9.23
CA ARG A 127 -12.91 3.74 -9.92
C ARG A 127 -12.01 3.46 -11.12
N PHE A 128 -11.21 2.40 -11.06
CA PHE A 128 -10.18 2.09 -12.05
C PHE A 128 -10.46 0.77 -12.75
N GLU A 129 -10.00 0.63 -13.99
CA GLU A 129 -10.10 -0.61 -14.75
C GLU A 129 -9.14 -1.68 -14.24
N GLU A 130 -7.97 -1.23 -13.77
CA GLU A 130 -6.93 -2.10 -13.25
C GLU A 130 -6.24 -1.45 -12.06
N VAL A 131 -5.85 -2.27 -11.08
CA VAL A 131 -4.98 -1.92 -9.97
C VAL A 131 -3.82 -2.90 -9.95
N VAL A 132 -2.60 -2.38 -9.83
CA VAL A 132 -1.39 -3.20 -9.75
C VAL A 132 -0.81 -3.19 -8.33
N SER A 133 0.04 -4.16 -8.03
CA SER A 133 0.90 -4.16 -6.85
C SER A 133 2.20 -4.87 -7.20
N PHE A 134 3.31 -4.37 -6.70
CA PHE A 134 4.61 -4.97 -6.99
C PHE A 134 5.52 -4.95 -5.77
N THR A 135 6.49 -5.86 -5.76
CA THR A 135 7.46 -5.99 -4.68
C THR A 135 8.64 -6.85 -5.13
N SER A 136 9.71 -6.88 -4.32
CA SER A 136 10.82 -7.80 -4.58
C SER A 136 10.37 -9.26 -4.51
N PRO A 137 10.96 -10.19 -5.30
CA PRO A 137 10.62 -11.61 -5.29
C PRO A 137 10.79 -12.27 -3.92
N GLU A 138 11.63 -11.71 -3.07
CA GLU A 138 11.90 -12.23 -1.71
C GLU A 138 10.80 -11.83 -0.70
N ASN A 139 10.01 -10.81 -0.99
CA ASN A 139 8.93 -10.36 -0.10
C ASN A 139 7.70 -11.28 -0.19
N LYS A 140 7.85 -12.49 0.34
CA LYS A 140 6.77 -13.50 0.33
C LYS A 140 5.55 -13.08 1.14
N ALA A 141 5.74 -12.22 2.16
CA ALA A 141 4.65 -11.72 2.98
C ALA A 141 3.70 -10.83 2.14
N SER A 142 4.23 -9.85 1.39
CA SER A 142 3.43 -9.02 0.48
C SER A 142 2.79 -9.84 -0.64
N GLN A 143 3.53 -10.78 -1.24
CA GLN A 143 2.97 -11.65 -2.28
C GLN A 143 1.78 -12.47 -1.76
N ARG A 144 1.82 -12.96 -0.51
CA ARG A 144 0.65 -13.65 0.10
C ARG A 144 -0.56 -12.73 0.25
N VAL A 145 -0.36 -11.45 0.56
CA VAL A 145 -1.46 -10.48 0.58
C VAL A 145 -2.04 -10.29 -0.82
N MET A 146 -1.20 -10.08 -1.84
CA MET A 146 -1.63 -9.97 -3.24
C MET A 146 -2.43 -11.20 -3.70
N GLN A 147 -1.95 -12.40 -3.36
CA GLN A 147 -2.64 -13.68 -3.65
C GLN A 147 -3.99 -13.77 -2.93
N LYS A 148 -4.07 -13.37 -1.66
CA LYS A 148 -5.33 -13.34 -0.90
C LYS A 148 -6.32 -12.32 -1.44
N LEU A 149 -5.82 -11.23 -2.02
CA LEU A 149 -6.64 -10.28 -2.78
C LEU A 149 -7.14 -10.88 -4.11
N GLY A 150 -6.58 -12.01 -4.55
CA GLY A 150 -6.91 -12.68 -5.80
C GLY A 150 -6.25 -12.05 -7.03
N MET A 151 -5.20 -11.26 -6.85
CA MET A 151 -4.43 -10.68 -7.95
C MET A 151 -3.73 -11.78 -8.75
N SER A 152 -3.60 -11.58 -10.06
CA SER A 152 -2.82 -12.48 -10.94
C SER A 152 -1.37 -12.03 -11.01
N HIS A 153 -0.49 -12.98 -11.24
CA HIS A 153 0.92 -12.77 -11.51
C HIS A 153 1.33 -13.59 -12.75
N ASP A 154 1.94 -12.93 -13.71
CA ASP A 154 2.65 -13.58 -14.83
C ASP A 154 4.16 -13.32 -14.65
N PRO A 155 5.00 -14.34 -14.53
CA PRO A 155 6.45 -14.16 -14.40
C PRO A 155 7.09 -13.39 -15.56
N LYS A 156 6.46 -13.34 -16.73
CA LYS A 156 6.94 -12.58 -17.91
C LYS A 156 6.79 -11.06 -17.72
N GLU A 157 5.95 -10.63 -16.79
CA GLU A 157 5.73 -9.23 -16.44
C GLU A 157 6.61 -8.73 -15.29
N ASN A 158 7.51 -9.61 -14.77
CA ASN A 158 8.51 -9.16 -13.81
C ASN A 158 9.38 -8.06 -14.44
N PHE A 159 9.77 -7.07 -13.68
CA PHE A 159 10.46 -5.90 -14.18
C PHE A 159 11.54 -5.41 -13.22
N ASP A 160 12.47 -4.65 -13.76
CA ASP A 160 13.47 -3.94 -12.96
C ASP A 160 12.93 -2.56 -12.56
N HIS A 161 12.99 -2.28 -11.26
CA HIS A 161 12.45 -1.03 -10.70
C HIS A 161 13.27 0.17 -11.19
N PRO A 162 12.66 1.16 -11.87
CA PRO A 162 13.39 2.20 -12.61
C PRO A 162 14.22 3.14 -11.71
N LEU A 163 13.93 3.20 -10.42
CA LEU A 163 14.67 4.03 -9.46
C LEU A 163 15.82 3.30 -8.77
N LEU A 164 16.08 2.04 -9.14
CA LEU A 164 17.13 1.23 -8.52
C LEU A 164 18.22 0.87 -9.54
N PRO A 165 19.50 0.87 -9.12
CA PRO A 165 20.57 0.34 -9.97
C PRO A 165 20.33 -1.13 -10.35
N ALA A 166 20.76 -1.53 -11.53
CA ALA A 166 20.52 -2.88 -12.04
C ALA A 166 21.15 -4.00 -11.19
N ASP A 167 22.23 -3.70 -10.48
CA ASP A 167 22.90 -4.61 -9.55
C ASP A 167 22.35 -4.55 -8.11
N HIS A 168 21.38 -3.69 -7.86
CA HIS A 168 20.79 -3.58 -6.52
C HIS A 168 19.96 -4.84 -6.19
N ARG A 169 20.11 -5.38 -4.98
CA ARG A 169 19.39 -6.61 -4.51
C ARG A 169 17.87 -6.57 -4.65
N LEU A 170 17.29 -5.37 -4.67
CA LEU A 170 15.85 -5.15 -4.82
C LEU A 170 15.48 -4.65 -6.22
N CYS A 171 16.38 -4.70 -7.22
CA CYS A 171 16.09 -4.18 -8.55
C CYS A 171 14.91 -4.93 -9.19
N CYS A 172 14.97 -6.26 -9.22
CA CYS A 172 13.90 -7.08 -9.78
C CYS A 172 12.63 -7.04 -8.90
N HIS A 173 11.47 -6.84 -9.54
CA HIS A 173 10.16 -6.86 -8.93
C HIS A 173 9.22 -7.84 -9.61
N VAL A 174 8.38 -8.50 -8.82
CA VAL A 174 7.22 -9.26 -9.29
C VAL A 174 6.02 -8.33 -9.38
N LEU A 175 5.27 -8.40 -10.48
CA LEU A 175 4.09 -7.59 -10.75
C LEU A 175 2.83 -8.42 -10.61
N TYR A 176 1.89 -7.93 -9.81
CA TYR A 176 0.57 -8.50 -9.62
C TYR A 176 -0.49 -7.53 -10.13
N ARG A 177 -1.56 -8.06 -10.76
CA ARG A 177 -2.64 -7.27 -11.37
C ARG A 177 -4.01 -7.72 -10.88
N MET A 178 -4.91 -6.76 -10.76
CA MET A 178 -6.34 -6.96 -10.57
C MET A 178 -7.09 -6.07 -11.53
N ASN A 179 -7.84 -6.65 -12.47
CA ASN A 179 -8.77 -5.94 -13.33
C ASN A 179 -10.22 -6.15 -12.87
N ARG A 180 -11.15 -5.38 -13.44
CA ARG A 180 -12.59 -5.44 -13.09
C ARG A 180 -13.21 -6.81 -13.33
N GLU A 181 -12.89 -7.47 -14.43
CA GLU A 181 -13.42 -8.79 -14.77
C GLU A 181 -13.04 -9.82 -13.70
N ARG A 182 -11.75 -9.90 -13.38
CA ARG A 182 -11.22 -10.80 -12.34
C ARG A 182 -11.81 -10.50 -10.96
N TYR A 183 -11.96 -9.21 -10.63
CA TYR A 183 -12.55 -8.79 -9.36
C TYR A 183 -14.03 -9.17 -9.25
N ALA A 184 -14.80 -9.01 -10.34
CA ALA A 184 -16.22 -9.40 -10.38
C ALA A 184 -16.39 -10.93 -10.26
N ALA A 185 -15.60 -11.71 -10.99
CA ALA A 185 -15.65 -13.17 -10.93
C ALA A 185 -15.43 -13.71 -9.50
N ARG A 186 -14.57 -13.05 -8.74
CA ARG A 186 -14.25 -13.45 -7.36
C ARG A 186 -15.39 -13.21 -6.35
N LYS A 187 -16.28 -12.24 -6.62
CA LYS A 187 -17.44 -11.98 -5.75
C LYS A 187 -18.57 -12.97 -5.94
N SER A 188 -18.53 -13.74 -7.01
CA SER A 188 -19.56 -14.72 -7.38
C SER A 188 -19.27 -16.15 -6.87
N THR A 189 -18.13 -16.34 -6.19
CA THR A 189 -17.69 -17.61 -5.57
C THR A 189 -17.75 -17.52 -4.03
#